data_c562ba8578d8f68b40e485feedfe7e31
#
_entry.id   c562ba8578d8f68b40e485feedfe7e31
#
_cell.length_a   1.000
_cell.length_b   1.000
_cell.length_c   1.000
_cell.angle_alpha   90.00
_cell.angle_beta   90.00
_cell.angle_gamma   90.00
#
_symmetry.space_group_name_H-M   'P 1'
#
loop_
_entity.id
_entity.type
_entity.pdbx_description
1 polymer ?
#
loop_
_entity_poly.entity_id
_entity_poly.type
_entity_poly.pdbx_seq_one_letter_code
_entity_poly.pdbx_strand_id
1 'polypeptide(L)'
;MFTLFQAVWNKKSIIIATSALCGIAALGYAYFVTPEYQVSSILRPAAINELDALNRSGVYTLPPKEVLLKVGSSLESYETRLSFFKANQALFSQFKRPGRTLEQSFEDFNRDSLKLILPDPTKADSLNVSIGLELNYPKGVDGVQILNGFVDHAITAERDQISADLKVIVNNRLTELKGKIDAARSNYETEKQARIATLLETDNLKRAQLQDELKALRQQLKTGRMDRMAQLSEAIGIAKALGIQKPTTPSALGDSARPADSSLMRTEINNQQIPLYFLGVEALEAERAALKNRSNDDFTENRIAQIARELLLLQSNREVEVLKLRQNEDLFLSGVEPLRAEIVRLGGVSNLDFTNLKLVSIDRKALEPVAPIKPKKALITLLGLVLGALFGILIVIAKYFVAQRRDGLHQPLSVQSRRDPTETTGAGNLLQKDLR
;
A
#
# COMPACT_ATOMS: atom_id res chain seq x y z
N MET A 1 -8.85 60.52 -54.62
CA MET A 1 -9.02 60.22 -53.16
C MET A 1 -9.51 61.44 -52.38
N PHE A 2 -9.01 62.66 -52.64
CA PHE A 2 -9.38 63.90 -51.91
C PHE A 2 -10.88 64.25 -52.02
N THR A 3 -11.49 63.99 -53.14
CA THR A 3 -12.91 64.28 -53.42
C THR A 3 -13.86 63.36 -52.64
N LEU A 4 -13.47 62.08 -52.43
CA LEU A 4 -14.23 61.11 -51.58
C LEU A 4 -14.18 61.50 -50.10
N PHE A 5 -12.99 61.90 -49.59
CA PHE A 5 -12.82 62.39 -48.25
C PHE A 5 -13.68 63.64 -47.97
N GLN A 6 -13.72 64.57 -48.89
CA GLN A 6 -14.52 65.79 -48.81
C GLN A 6 -16.04 65.47 -48.85
N ALA A 7 -16.45 64.50 -49.65
CA ALA A 7 -17.86 64.04 -49.70
C ALA A 7 -18.29 63.36 -48.36
N VAL A 8 -17.39 62.55 -47.71
CA VAL A 8 -17.64 61.98 -46.39
C VAL A 8 -17.73 63.07 -45.33
N TRP A 9 -16.82 64.04 -45.35
CA TRP A 9 -16.80 65.16 -44.42
C TRP A 9 -18.05 66.09 -44.55
N ASN A 10 -18.54 66.40 -45.76
CA ASN A 10 -19.74 67.18 -45.95
C ASN A 10 -21.04 66.49 -45.54
N LYS A 11 -21.05 65.18 -45.51
CA LYS A 11 -22.23 64.39 -45.09
C LYS A 11 -22.07 63.72 -43.73
N LYS A 12 -21.23 64.31 -42.84
CA LYS A 12 -20.99 63.81 -41.44
C LYS A 12 -22.25 63.62 -40.62
N SER A 13 -23.30 64.40 -40.87
CA SER A 13 -24.61 64.26 -40.22
C SER A 13 -25.25 62.85 -40.43
N ILE A 14 -25.08 62.27 -41.64
CA ILE A 14 -25.57 60.97 -41.98
C ILE A 14 -24.84 59.87 -41.12
N ILE A 15 -23.48 60.01 -41.07
CA ILE A 15 -22.64 59.11 -40.34
C ILE A 15 -22.93 59.19 -38.86
N ILE A 16 -23.14 60.34 -38.28
CA ILE A 16 -23.52 60.54 -36.87
C ILE A 16 -24.91 59.96 -36.62
N ALA A 17 -25.88 60.21 -37.51
CA ALA A 17 -27.23 59.68 -37.34
C ALA A 17 -27.30 58.14 -37.40
N THR A 18 -26.56 57.52 -38.36
CA THR A 18 -26.49 56.06 -38.46
C THR A 18 -25.76 55.45 -37.29
N SER A 19 -24.64 56.08 -36.85
CA SER A 19 -23.91 55.65 -35.64
C SER A 19 -24.80 55.72 -34.40
N ALA A 20 -25.50 56.86 -34.19
CA ALA A 20 -26.41 57.02 -33.08
C ALA A 20 -27.57 56.01 -33.10
N LEU A 21 -28.15 55.76 -34.26
CA LEU A 21 -29.25 54.75 -34.40
C LEU A 21 -28.77 53.33 -34.06
N CYS A 22 -27.62 52.94 -34.61
CA CYS A 22 -27.04 51.63 -34.27
C CYS A 22 -26.62 51.56 -32.82
N GLY A 23 -26.08 52.62 -32.22
CA GLY A 23 -25.75 52.70 -30.81
C GLY A 23 -26.97 52.54 -29.88
N ILE A 24 -28.11 53.19 -30.22
CA ILE A 24 -29.37 53.08 -29.50
C ILE A 24 -29.93 51.66 -29.64
N ALA A 25 -29.91 51.08 -30.82
CA ALA A 25 -30.35 49.69 -31.04
C ALA A 25 -29.49 48.68 -30.24
N ALA A 26 -28.14 48.86 -30.24
CA ALA A 26 -27.22 48.07 -29.45
C ALA A 26 -27.45 48.21 -27.94
N LEU A 27 -27.72 49.43 -27.47
CA LEU A 27 -28.04 49.70 -26.08
C LEU A 27 -29.40 49.05 -25.70
N GLY A 28 -30.42 49.15 -26.53
CA GLY A 28 -31.68 48.46 -26.36
C GLY A 28 -31.51 46.95 -26.24
N TYR A 29 -30.75 46.32 -27.16
CA TYR A 29 -30.43 44.91 -27.09
C TYR A 29 -29.73 44.55 -25.76
N ALA A 30 -28.73 45.35 -25.32
CA ALA A 30 -28.01 45.11 -24.05
C ALA A 30 -28.89 45.26 -22.80
N TYR A 31 -30.04 45.91 -22.89
CA TYR A 31 -31.01 46.00 -21.77
C TYR A 31 -32.05 44.87 -21.79
N PHE A 32 -32.39 44.30 -22.94
CA PHE A 32 -33.37 43.20 -23.05
C PHE A 32 -32.76 41.82 -22.83
N VAL A 33 -31.44 41.64 -23.01
CA VAL A 33 -30.76 40.38 -22.77
C VAL A 33 -30.73 40.14 -21.26
N THR A 34 -31.08 38.91 -20.86
CA THR A 34 -31.06 38.47 -19.43
C THR A 34 -29.66 38.60 -18.86
N PRO A 35 -29.46 39.33 -17.74
CA PRO A 35 -28.17 39.47 -17.12
C PRO A 35 -27.70 38.15 -16.52
N GLU A 36 -26.41 37.84 -16.73
CA GLU A 36 -25.72 36.72 -16.11
C GLU A 36 -24.81 37.23 -14.98
N TYR A 37 -24.83 36.52 -13.86
CA TYR A 37 -24.00 36.77 -12.69
C TYR A 37 -22.97 35.70 -12.53
N GLN A 38 -21.89 35.99 -11.81
CA GLN A 38 -20.83 35.05 -11.47
C GLN A 38 -20.55 35.10 -9.99
N VAL A 39 -20.47 33.92 -9.36
CA VAL A 39 -19.98 33.75 -8.01
C VAL A 39 -18.80 32.81 -8.00
N SER A 40 -17.94 32.91 -7.00
CA SER A 40 -16.80 32.05 -6.86
C SER A 40 -16.55 31.67 -5.41
N SER A 41 -16.10 30.43 -5.21
CA SER A 41 -15.60 29.94 -3.93
C SER A 41 -14.14 29.54 -4.06
N ILE A 42 -13.34 29.77 -3.03
CA ILE A 42 -11.90 29.44 -3.03
C ILE A 42 -11.62 28.52 -1.86
N LEU A 43 -10.98 27.39 -2.15
CA LEU A 43 -10.55 26.38 -1.21
C LEU A 43 -9.04 26.40 -1.06
N ARG A 44 -8.55 26.22 0.16
CA ARG A 44 -7.14 26.04 0.52
C ARG A 44 -6.90 24.73 1.23
N PRO A 45 -5.66 24.23 1.31
CA PRO A 45 -5.33 23.09 2.13
C PRO A 45 -5.80 23.30 3.58
N ALA A 46 -6.27 22.25 4.23
CA ALA A 46 -6.54 22.28 5.67
C ALA A 46 -5.25 22.55 6.46
N ALA A 47 -5.40 23.01 7.69
CA ALA A 47 -4.27 23.12 8.60
C ALA A 47 -3.73 21.72 8.93
N ILE A 48 -2.41 21.61 9.16
CA ILE A 48 -1.74 20.31 9.41
C ILE A 48 -2.36 19.58 10.60
N ASN A 49 -2.74 20.31 11.66
CA ASN A 49 -3.35 19.73 12.85
C ASN A 49 -4.70 19.06 12.60
N GLU A 50 -5.45 19.49 11.61
CA GLU A 50 -6.76 18.91 11.28
C GLU A 50 -6.64 17.49 10.69
N LEU A 51 -5.51 17.18 10.02
CA LEU A 51 -5.21 15.88 9.41
C LEU A 51 -4.18 15.05 10.20
N ASP A 52 -3.68 15.58 11.32
CA ASP A 52 -2.58 14.98 12.07
C ASP A 52 -2.94 13.60 12.63
N ALA A 53 -4.14 13.44 13.18
CA ALA A 53 -4.60 12.15 13.71
C ALA A 53 -4.61 11.06 12.64
N LEU A 54 -5.00 11.38 11.41
CA LEU A 54 -4.99 10.47 10.26
C LEU A 54 -3.55 10.16 9.82
N ASN A 55 -2.73 11.19 9.65
CA ASN A 55 -1.36 11.05 9.15
C ASN A 55 -0.43 10.34 10.14
N ARG A 56 -0.60 10.54 11.46
CA ARG A 56 0.13 9.80 12.50
C ARG A 56 -0.22 8.32 12.55
N SER A 57 -1.34 7.91 12.01
CA SER A 57 -1.71 6.49 11.98
C SER A 57 -0.67 5.64 11.26
N GLY A 58 0.06 6.22 10.30
CA GLY A 58 1.02 5.52 9.44
C GLY A 58 0.36 4.50 8.50
N VAL A 59 -0.97 4.44 8.48
CA VAL A 59 -1.76 3.54 7.65
C VAL A 59 -2.19 4.21 6.35
N TYR A 60 -2.56 5.47 6.47
CA TYR A 60 -3.03 6.28 5.35
C TYR A 60 -2.48 7.68 5.49
N THR A 61 -1.58 8.07 4.61
CA THR A 61 -0.94 9.38 4.64
C THR A 61 -1.63 10.30 3.64
N LEU A 62 -2.17 11.39 4.15
CA LEU A 62 -2.88 12.41 3.36
C LEU A 62 -2.30 13.80 3.66
N PRO A 63 -1.26 14.23 2.95
CA PRO A 63 -0.77 15.60 3.06
C PRO A 63 -1.86 16.61 2.69
N PRO A 64 -1.97 17.77 3.35
CA PRO A 64 -3.04 18.75 3.10
C PRO A 64 -3.18 19.18 1.64
N LYS A 65 -2.07 19.24 0.88
CA LYS A 65 -2.07 19.56 -0.55
C LYS A 65 -2.77 18.47 -1.37
N GLU A 66 -2.52 17.19 -1.06
CA GLU A 66 -3.13 16.07 -1.77
C GLU A 66 -4.62 15.98 -1.48
N VAL A 67 -5.03 16.25 -0.23
CA VAL A 67 -6.45 16.32 0.15
C VAL A 67 -7.17 17.41 -0.65
N LEU A 68 -6.56 18.59 -0.80
CA LEU A 68 -7.13 19.66 -1.62
C LEU A 68 -7.32 19.21 -3.06
N LEU A 69 -6.35 18.49 -3.64
CA LEU A 69 -6.47 17.95 -5.01
C LEU A 69 -7.58 16.88 -5.11
N LYS A 70 -7.74 16.03 -4.12
CA LYS A 70 -8.84 15.04 -4.05
C LYS A 70 -10.20 15.73 -4.00
N VAL A 71 -10.36 16.74 -3.15
CA VAL A 71 -11.59 17.57 -3.13
C VAL A 71 -11.79 18.28 -4.48
N GLY A 72 -10.72 18.78 -5.11
CA GLY A 72 -10.77 19.35 -6.45
C GLY A 72 -11.28 18.34 -7.48
N SER A 73 -10.79 17.11 -7.46
CA SER A 73 -11.27 16.02 -8.32
C SER A 73 -12.74 15.68 -8.05
N SER A 74 -13.17 15.72 -6.79
CA SER A 74 -14.58 15.53 -6.43
C SER A 74 -15.47 16.66 -6.98
N LEU A 75 -14.98 17.92 -6.94
CA LEU A 75 -15.66 19.07 -7.55
C LEU A 75 -15.73 18.98 -9.09
N GLU A 76 -14.78 18.32 -9.73
CA GLU A 76 -14.77 18.09 -11.18
C GLU A 76 -15.59 16.85 -11.58
N SER A 77 -15.79 15.92 -10.65
CA SER A 77 -16.48 14.67 -10.91
C SER A 77 -17.89 14.86 -11.43
N TYR A 78 -18.16 14.27 -12.58
CA TYR A 78 -19.50 14.24 -13.18
C TYR A 78 -20.55 13.64 -12.23
N GLU A 79 -20.20 12.54 -11.58
CA GLU A 79 -21.11 11.84 -10.64
C GLU A 79 -21.45 12.71 -9.44
N THR A 80 -20.46 13.37 -8.85
CA THR A 80 -20.66 14.28 -7.71
C THR A 80 -21.54 15.47 -8.11
N ARG A 81 -21.32 16.06 -9.29
CA ARG A 81 -22.15 17.15 -9.82
C ARG A 81 -23.58 16.69 -10.09
N LEU A 82 -23.74 15.51 -10.70
CA LEU A 82 -25.06 14.94 -11.00
C LEU A 82 -25.82 14.57 -9.73
N SER A 83 -25.16 13.99 -8.72
CA SER A 83 -25.79 13.63 -7.45
C SER A 83 -26.29 14.86 -6.70
N PHE A 84 -25.49 15.93 -6.66
CA PHE A 84 -25.92 17.21 -6.09
C PHE A 84 -27.10 17.80 -6.83
N PHE A 85 -27.05 17.83 -8.16
CA PHE A 85 -28.15 18.31 -9.00
C PHE A 85 -29.44 17.52 -8.76
N LYS A 86 -29.39 16.20 -8.72
CA LYS A 86 -30.53 15.32 -8.43
C LYS A 86 -31.13 15.56 -7.03
N ALA A 87 -30.25 15.76 -6.04
CA ALA A 87 -30.67 16.00 -4.66
C ALA A 87 -31.32 17.38 -4.46
N ASN A 88 -30.96 18.37 -5.29
CA ASN A 88 -31.36 19.78 -5.11
C ASN A 88 -32.15 20.35 -6.32
N GLN A 89 -32.99 19.55 -6.95
CA GLN A 89 -33.71 19.93 -8.20
C GLN A 89 -34.45 21.26 -8.11
N ALA A 90 -34.97 21.63 -6.92
CA ALA A 90 -35.68 22.88 -6.71
C ALA A 90 -34.79 24.12 -6.98
N LEU A 91 -33.49 24.06 -6.61
CA LEU A 91 -32.54 25.16 -6.87
C LEU A 91 -32.23 25.33 -8.35
N PHE A 92 -32.42 24.28 -9.14
CA PHE A 92 -32.10 24.23 -10.56
C PHE A 92 -33.32 24.42 -11.46
N SER A 93 -34.49 24.73 -10.89
CA SER A 93 -35.77 24.84 -11.63
C SER A 93 -35.69 25.81 -12.82
N GLN A 94 -34.95 26.91 -12.68
CA GLN A 94 -34.75 27.92 -13.74
C GLN A 94 -33.73 27.56 -14.82
N PHE A 95 -32.88 26.54 -14.58
CA PHE A 95 -32.02 25.98 -15.62
C PHE A 95 -32.76 24.98 -16.51
N LYS A 96 -33.95 24.51 -16.09
CA LYS A 96 -34.73 23.55 -16.84
C LYS A 96 -35.34 24.22 -18.08
N ARG A 97 -34.93 23.76 -19.25
CA ARG A 97 -35.47 24.25 -20.52
C ARG A 97 -36.73 23.46 -20.92
N PRO A 98 -37.78 24.10 -21.45
CA PRO A 98 -38.95 23.39 -21.94
C PRO A 98 -38.57 22.32 -23.00
N GLY A 99 -39.12 21.13 -22.87
CA GLY A 99 -38.87 20.03 -23.82
C GLY A 99 -37.60 19.24 -23.64
N ARG A 100 -36.80 19.51 -22.56
CA ARG A 100 -35.60 18.75 -22.24
C ARG A 100 -35.78 17.88 -21.00
N THR A 101 -35.09 16.72 -20.99
CA THR A 101 -35.03 15.87 -19.79
C THR A 101 -34.18 16.52 -18.69
N LEU A 102 -34.24 15.95 -17.49
CA LEU A 102 -33.43 16.42 -16.35
C LEU A 102 -31.95 16.30 -16.65
N GLU A 103 -31.53 15.17 -17.22
CA GLU A 103 -30.16 14.90 -17.60
C GLU A 103 -29.65 15.87 -18.68
N GLN A 104 -30.46 16.16 -19.69
CA GLN A 104 -30.10 17.16 -20.72
C GLN A 104 -29.96 18.57 -20.14
N SER A 105 -30.79 18.92 -19.15
CA SER A 105 -30.69 20.21 -18.46
C SER A 105 -29.44 20.28 -17.58
N PHE A 106 -29.06 19.15 -16.97
CA PHE A 106 -27.82 19.03 -16.22
C PHE A 106 -26.57 19.14 -17.12
N GLU A 107 -26.59 18.52 -18.30
CA GLU A 107 -25.47 18.61 -19.25
C GLU A 107 -25.18 20.08 -19.66
N ASP A 108 -26.24 20.86 -19.97
CA ASP A 108 -26.07 22.28 -20.26
C ASP A 108 -25.50 23.04 -19.06
N PHE A 109 -26.01 22.78 -17.87
CA PHE A 109 -25.51 23.38 -16.63
C PHE A 109 -24.04 23.03 -16.37
N ASN A 110 -23.69 21.74 -16.46
CA ASN A 110 -22.34 21.22 -16.20
C ASN A 110 -21.30 21.81 -17.15
N ARG A 111 -21.65 21.94 -18.44
CA ARG A 111 -20.74 22.44 -19.47
C ARG A 111 -20.56 23.97 -19.41
N ASP A 112 -21.69 24.70 -19.24
CA ASP A 112 -21.71 26.12 -19.50
C ASP A 112 -21.64 26.98 -18.23
N SER A 113 -22.04 26.43 -17.08
CA SER A 113 -22.21 27.22 -15.85
C SER A 113 -21.10 27.02 -14.83
N LEU A 114 -20.53 25.81 -14.70
CA LEU A 114 -19.50 25.50 -13.71
C LEU A 114 -18.10 25.49 -14.31
N LYS A 115 -17.17 26.20 -13.65
CA LYS A 115 -15.77 26.24 -14.05
C LYS A 115 -14.86 26.06 -12.86
N LEU A 116 -14.02 25.00 -12.90
CA LEU A 116 -12.97 24.77 -11.91
C LEU A 116 -11.72 25.58 -12.29
N ILE A 117 -11.16 26.28 -11.33
CA ILE A 117 -9.89 27.02 -11.45
C ILE A 117 -8.85 26.24 -10.67
N LEU A 118 -7.96 25.59 -11.39
CA LEU A 118 -6.85 24.84 -10.81
C LEU A 118 -5.67 25.77 -10.49
N PRO A 119 -4.78 25.37 -9.55
CA PRO A 119 -3.54 26.11 -9.31
C PRO A 119 -2.69 26.18 -10.58
N ASP A 120 -2.08 27.31 -10.82
CA ASP A 120 -1.15 27.51 -11.95
C ASP A 120 0.09 26.61 -11.75
N PRO A 121 0.34 25.64 -12.63
CA PRO A 121 1.48 24.72 -12.49
C PRO A 121 2.84 25.45 -12.56
N THR A 122 2.89 26.63 -13.18
CA THR A 122 4.11 27.46 -13.26
C THR A 122 4.42 28.16 -11.93
N LYS A 123 3.45 28.20 -11.01
CA LYS A 123 3.56 28.80 -9.67
C LYS A 123 3.48 27.72 -8.57
N ALA A 124 3.91 26.51 -8.88
CA ALA A 124 3.84 25.36 -7.96
C ALA A 124 4.55 25.62 -6.61
N ASP A 125 5.54 26.49 -6.56
CA ASP A 125 6.24 26.93 -5.35
C ASP A 125 5.58 28.14 -4.68
N SER A 126 4.43 28.63 -5.16
CA SER A 126 3.73 29.69 -4.48
C SER A 126 3.18 29.20 -3.14
N LEU A 127 3.38 30.00 -2.10
CA LEU A 127 2.88 29.75 -0.73
C LEU A 127 1.35 29.58 -0.64
N ASN A 128 0.62 29.82 -1.73
CA ASN A 128 -0.84 29.85 -1.80
C ASN A 128 -1.37 28.88 -2.88
N VAL A 129 -1.28 27.56 -2.60
CA VAL A 129 -2.02 26.58 -3.41
C VAL A 129 -3.50 26.70 -3.05
N SER A 130 -4.33 27.04 -4.04
CA SER A 130 -5.79 27.15 -3.89
C SER A 130 -6.51 26.58 -5.11
N ILE A 131 -7.71 26.06 -4.90
CA ILE A 131 -8.63 25.65 -5.94
C ILE A 131 -9.83 26.57 -5.90
N GLY A 132 -10.20 27.15 -7.03
CA GLY A 132 -11.40 27.98 -7.18
C GLY A 132 -12.51 27.23 -7.90
N LEU A 133 -13.75 27.49 -7.55
CA LEU A 133 -14.92 27.06 -8.29
C LEU A 133 -15.74 28.29 -8.63
N GLU A 134 -16.06 28.48 -9.91
CA GLU A 134 -16.89 29.57 -10.41
C GLU A 134 -18.23 29.03 -10.94
N LEU A 135 -19.29 29.75 -10.66
CA LEU A 135 -20.63 29.46 -11.18
C LEU A 135 -21.17 30.70 -11.88
N ASN A 136 -21.50 30.55 -13.16
CA ASN A 136 -22.24 31.52 -13.94
C ASN A 136 -23.75 31.16 -13.94
N TYR A 137 -24.61 32.12 -13.63
CA TYR A 137 -26.02 31.87 -13.51
C TYR A 137 -26.86 33.07 -13.98
N PRO A 138 -28.07 32.84 -14.56
CA PRO A 138 -28.97 33.89 -14.98
C PRO A 138 -29.68 34.57 -13.79
N LYS A 139 -30.20 35.75 -13.99
CA LYS A 139 -31.00 36.47 -13.01
C LYS A 139 -32.20 35.59 -12.54
N GLY A 140 -32.40 35.54 -11.21
CA GLY A 140 -33.51 34.78 -10.58
C GLY A 140 -33.08 33.42 -10.03
N VAL A 141 -31.89 32.94 -10.31
CA VAL A 141 -31.29 31.74 -9.71
C VAL A 141 -30.51 32.13 -8.48
N ASP A 142 -30.62 31.36 -7.41
CA ASP A 142 -29.75 31.51 -6.22
C ASP A 142 -28.39 30.82 -6.44
N GLY A 143 -27.51 31.47 -7.21
CA GLY A 143 -26.18 30.94 -7.51
C GLY A 143 -25.27 30.82 -6.29
N VAL A 144 -25.52 31.63 -5.26
CA VAL A 144 -24.75 31.58 -3.99
C VAL A 144 -25.04 30.29 -3.25
N GLN A 145 -26.32 29.97 -3.09
CA GLN A 145 -26.75 28.76 -2.42
C GLN A 145 -26.33 27.50 -3.20
N ILE A 146 -26.46 27.52 -4.54
CA ILE A 146 -26.00 26.42 -5.41
C ILE A 146 -24.52 26.19 -5.24
N LEU A 147 -23.68 27.23 -5.34
CA LEU A 147 -22.22 27.05 -5.30
C LEU A 147 -21.73 26.62 -3.92
N ASN A 148 -22.19 27.27 -2.85
CA ASN A 148 -21.81 26.89 -1.50
C ASN A 148 -22.29 25.47 -1.16
N GLY A 149 -23.55 25.14 -1.47
CA GLY A 149 -24.11 23.80 -1.25
C GLY A 149 -23.37 22.70 -2.04
N PHE A 150 -22.95 23.01 -3.28
CA PHE A 150 -22.17 22.06 -4.07
C PHE A 150 -20.76 21.84 -3.50
N VAL A 151 -20.09 22.89 -3.05
CA VAL A 151 -18.77 22.78 -2.38
C VAL A 151 -18.88 21.93 -1.13
N ASP A 152 -19.88 22.19 -0.27
CA ASP A 152 -20.11 21.40 0.94
C ASP A 152 -20.45 19.92 0.63
N HIS A 153 -21.25 19.68 -0.42
CA HIS A 153 -21.57 18.33 -0.89
C HIS A 153 -20.33 17.57 -1.37
N ALA A 154 -19.48 18.20 -2.18
CA ALA A 154 -18.25 17.57 -2.69
C ALA A 154 -17.25 17.27 -1.56
N ILE A 155 -17.09 18.19 -0.57
CA ILE A 155 -16.26 17.95 0.60
C ILE A 155 -16.79 16.76 1.41
N THR A 156 -18.10 16.67 1.57
CA THR A 156 -18.74 15.57 2.32
C THR A 156 -18.56 14.24 1.58
N ALA A 157 -18.82 14.21 0.26
CA ALA A 157 -18.62 13.02 -0.57
C ALA A 157 -17.16 12.50 -0.51
N GLU A 158 -16.18 13.40 -0.59
CA GLU A 158 -14.76 13.03 -0.48
C GLU A 158 -14.41 12.53 0.93
N ARG A 159 -14.97 13.14 1.97
CA ARG A 159 -14.80 12.68 3.36
C ARG A 159 -15.32 11.26 3.55
N ASP A 160 -16.51 10.99 3.04
CA ASP A 160 -17.15 9.66 3.12
C ASP A 160 -16.31 8.61 2.35
N GLN A 161 -15.77 8.97 1.19
CA GLN A 161 -14.89 8.11 0.40
C GLN A 161 -13.59 7.81 1.16
N ILE A 162 -12.92 8.83 1.71
CA ILE A 162 -11.69 8.64 2.51
C ILE A 162 -11.98 7.75 3.74
N SER A 163 -13.12 7.96 4.40
CA SER A 163 -13.54 7.12 5.54
C SER A 163 -13.75 5.67 5.14
N ALA A 164 -14.41 5.43 3.98
CA ALA A 164 -14.63 4.10 3.46
C ALA A 164 -13.30 3.41 3.08
N ASP A 165 -12.43 4.10 2.36
CA ASP A 165 -11.12 3.60 1.96
C ASP A 165 -10.28 3.21 3.19
N LEU A 166 -10.24 4.07 4.20
CA LEU A 166 -9.49 3.81 5.42
C LEU A 166 -10.03 2.59 6.18
N LYS A 167 -11.35 2.45 6.30
CA LYS A 167 -11.97 1.26 6.92
C LYS A 167 -11.54 -0.02 6.22
N VAL A 168 -11.54 -0.02 4.88
CA VAL A 168 -11.10 -1.18 4.08
C VAL A 168 -9.62 -1.48 4.33
N ILE A 169 -8.76 -0.47 4.27
CA ILE A 169 -7.32 -0.61 4.47
C ILE A 169 -7.03 -1.15 5.89
N VAL A 170 -7.65 -0.57 6.93
CA VAL A 170 -7.47 -1.01 8.31
C VAL A 170 -7.96 -2.44 8.50
N ASN A 171 -9.14 -2.79 7.99
CA ASN A 171 -9.68 -4.14 8.11
C ASN A 171 -8.81 -5.19 7.39
N ASN A 172 -8.31 -4.87 6.20
CA ASN A 172 -7.41 -5.75 5.46
C ASN A 172 -6.10 -5.95 6.24
N ARG A 173 -5.54 -4.87 6.79
CA ARG A 173 -4.31 -4.95 7.59
C ARG A 173 -4.51 -5.72 8.89
N LEU A 174 -5.63 -5.52 9.60
CA LEU A 174 -5.98 -6.31 10.79
C LEU A 174 -6.12 -7.80 10.46
N THR A 175 -6.74 -8.14 9.34
CA THR A 175 -6.88 -9.53 8.88
C THR A 175 -5.52 -10.15 8.56
N GLU A 176 -4.64 -9.42 7.88
CA GLU A 176 -3.26 -9.86 7.60
C GLU A 176 -2.47 -10.11 8.90
N LEU A 177 -2.54 -9.18 9.86
CA LEU A 177 -1.83 -9.30 11.13
C LEU A 177 -2.34 -10.48 11.97
N LYS A 178 -3.65 -10.69 12.03
CA LYS A 178 -4.25 -11.86 12.67
C LYS A 178 -3.76 -13.16 12.01
N GLY A 179 -3.77 -13.21 10.68
CA GLY A 179 -3.25 -14.36 9.93
C GLY A 179 -1.77 -14.65 10.24
N LYS A 180 -0.94 -13.61 10.41
CA LYS A 180 0.47 -13.77 10.82
C LYS A 180 0.61 -14.32 12.24
N ILE A 181 -0.23 -13.90 13.19
CA ILE A 181 -0.26 -14.44 14.55
C ILE A 181 -0.71 -15.90 14.55
N ASP A 182 -1.73 -16.23 13.78
CA ASP A 182 -2.22 -17.61 13.65
C ASP A 182 -1.17 -18.52 13.00
N ALA A 183 -0.44 -18.01 11.99
CA ALA A 183 0.69 -18.73 11.41
C ALA A 183 1.82 -18.96 12.43
N ALA A 184 2.16 -17.95 13.25
CA ALA A 184 3.15 -18.08 14.31
C ALA A 184 2.73 -19.11 15.36
N ARG A 185 1.43 -19.17 15.72
CA ARG A 185 0.87 -20.19 16.61
C ARG A 185 0.97 -21.59 16.00
N SER A 186 0.61 -21.75 14.74
CA SER A 186 0.73 -23.03 14.03
C SER A 186 2.18 -23.51 13.92
N ASN A 187 3.11 -22.61 13.64
CA ASN A 187 4.55 -22.93 13.60
C ASN A 187 5.06 -23.37 14.98
N TYR A 188 4.73 -22.62 16.03
CA TYR A 188 5.08 -22.97 17.39
C TYR A 188 4.55 -24.36 17.77
N GLU A 189 3.28 -24.68 17.49
CA GLU A 189 2.71 -25.98 17.78
C GLU A 189 3.44 -27.10 17.02
N THR A 190 3.76 -26.88 15.76
CA THR A 190 4.55 -27.81 14.94
C THR A 190 5.94 -28.03 15.51
N GLU A 191 6.65 -26.96 15.90
CA GLU A 191 7.97 -27.05 16.53
C GLU A 191 7.91 -27.76 17.89
N LYS A 192 6.89 -27.47 18.71
CA LYS A 192 6.67 -28.14 19.99
C LYS A 192 6.45 -29.65 19.80
N GLN A 193 5.60 -30.05 18.85
CA GLN A 193 5.35 -31.46 18.55
C GLN A 193 6.61 -32.13 18.00
N ALA A 194 7.33 -31.51 17.12
CA ALA A 194 8.60 -32.03 16.61
C ALA A 194 9.64 -32.20 17.74
N ARG A 195 9.73 -31.23 18.67
CA ARG A 195 10.63 -31.34 19.83
C ARG A 195 10.25 -32.51 20.75
N ILE A 196 8.95 -32.66 21.05
CA ILE A 196 8.45 -33.78 21.83
C ILE A 196 8.76 -35.11 21.16
N ALA A 197 8.51 -35.22 19.85
CA ALA A 197 8.79 -36.44 19.10
C ALA A 197 10.28 -36.79 19.12
N THR A 198 11.16 -35.83 18.89
CA THR A 198 12.62 -36.02 18.93
C THR A 198 13.11 -36.46 20.32
N LEU A 199 12.61 -35.86 21.41
CA LEU A 199 12.95 -36.24 22.76
C LEU A 199 12.51 -37.67 23.05
N LEU A 200 11.29 -38.04 22.68
CA LEU A 200 10.77 -39.43 22.89
C LEU A 200 11.54 -40.44 22.05
N GLU A 201 11.89 -40.12 20.82
CA GLU A 201 12.72 -40.98 19.95
C GLU A 201 14.10 -41.19 20.54
N THR A 202 14.76 -40.11 21.00
CA THR A 202 16.07 -40.19 21.68
C THR A 202 16.04 -41.06 22.93
N ASP A 203 15.02 -40.87 23.77
CA ASP A 203 14.82 -41.68 24.99
C ASP A 203 14.57 -43.15 24.65
N ASN A 204 13.76 -43.43 23.64
CA ASN A 204 13.49 -44.80 23.20
C ASN A 204 14.74 -45.48 22.64
N LEU A 205 15.52 -44.77 21.83
CA LEU A 205 16.78 -45.27 21.30
C LEU A 205 17.77 -45.59 22.46
N LYS A 206 17.93 -44.64 23.39
CA LYS A 206 18.79 -44.84 24.57
C LYS A 206 18.34 -45.99 25.42
N ARG A 207 17.03 -46.13 25.63
CA ARG A 207 16.45 -47.26 26.38
C ARG A 207 16.72 -48.61 25.72
N ALA A 208 16.56 -48.68 24.39
CA ALA A 208 16.87 -49.88 23.61
C ALA A 208 18.35 -50.25 23.71
N GLN A 209 19.26 -49.27 23.55
CA GLN A 209 20.70 -49.47 23.69
C GLN A 209 21.09 -50.00 25.09
N LEU A 210 20.53 -49.42 26.17
CA LEU A 210 20.79 -49.86 27.52
C LEU A 210 20.25 -51.28 27.80
N GLN A 211 19.10 -51.59 27.21
CA GLN A 211 18.53 -52.96 27.32
C GLN A 211 19.41 -53.98 26.59
N ASP A 212 19.92 -53.64 25.42
CA ASP A 212 20.82 -54.51 24.67
C ASP A 212 22.17 -54.68 25.39
N GLU A 213 22.73 -53.59 25.94
CA GLU A 213 23.96 -53.64 26.78
C GLU A 213 23.75 -54.52 27.99
N LEU A 214 22.63 -54.38 28.71
CA LEU A 214 22.25 -55.19 29.85
C LEU A 214 22.18 -56.67 29.50
N LYS A 215 21.53 -57.00 28.39
CA LYS A 215 21.40 -58.35 27.88
C LYS A 215 22.76 -58.94 27.52
N ALA A 216 23.62 -58.16 26.86
CA ALA A 216 24.97 -58.58 26.50
C ALA A 216 25.83 -58.84 27.75
N LEU A 217 25.81 -57.95 28.75
CA LEU A 217 26.54 -58.11 30.01
C LEU A 217 26.10 -59.36 30.76
N ARG A 218 24.77 -59.55 30.90
CA ARG A 218 24.23 -60.75 31.53
C ARG A 218 24.63 -62.05 30.83
N GLN A 219 24.62 -62.03 29.50
CA GLN A 219 25.08 -63.18 28.70
C GLN A 219 26.58 -63.43 28.90
N GLN A 220 27.41 -62.36 28.92
CA GLN A 220 28.83 -62.44 29.18
C GLN A 220 29.11 -63.03 30.57
N LEU A 221 28.44 -62.53 31.62
CA LEU A 221 28.57 -63.06 32.97
C LEU A 221 28.16 -64.53 33.07
N LYS A 222 27.03 -64.90 32.43
CA LYS A 222 26.58 -66.29 32.36
C LYS A 222 27.61 -67.18 31.67
N THR A 223 28.19 -66.77 30.58
CA THR A 223 29.24 -67.50 29.84
C THR A 223 30.48 -67.65 30.71
N GLY A 224 30.96 -66.50 31.29
CA GLY A 224 32.09 -66.54 32.21
C GLY A 224 31.92 -67.48 33.42
N ARG A 225 30.71 -67.51 33.99
CA ARG A 225 30.38 -68.47 35.02
C ARG A 225 30.45 -69.92 34.52
N MET A 226 29.93 -70.24 33.36
CA MET A 226 30.01 -71.54 32.74
C MET A 226 31.46 -71.97 32.45
N ASP A 227 32.26 -71.07 31.91
CA ASP A 227 33.66 -71.30 31.64
C ASP A 227 34.45 -71.55 32.92
N ARG A 228 34.14 -70.80 34.01
CA ARG A 228 34.74 -71.03 35.32
C ARG A 228 34.35 -72.38 35.88
N MET A 229 33.09 -72.78 35.75
CA MET A 229 32.63 -74.14 36.17
C MET A 229 33.34 -75.21 35.34
N ALA A 230 33.55 -75.09 34.08
CA ALA A 230 34.31 -76.02 33.24
C ALA A 230 35.76 -76.15 33.72
N GLN A 231 36.47 -74.99 33.94
CA GLN A 231 37.84 -74.94 34.49
C GLN A 231 37.92 -75.66 35.86
N LEU A 232 36.93 -75.38 36.74
CA LEU A 232 36.88 -76.03 38.03
C LEU A 232 36.68 -77.52 37.87
N SER A 233 35.82 -77.98 36.94
CA SER A 233 35.59 -79.40 36.67
C SER A 233 36.84 -80.12 36.17
N GLU A 234 37.61 -79.47 35.31
CA GLU A 234 38.94 -79.95 34.83
C GLU A 234 39.92 -80.06 36.03
N ALA A 235 40.05 -78.96 36.79
CA ALA A 235 40.92 -78.92 37.94
C ALA A 235 40.58 -80.00 39.02
N ILE A 236 39.26 -80.25 39.25
CA ILE A 236 38.78 -81.38 40.14
C ILE A 236 39.24 -82.71 39.62
N GLY A 237 39.15 -82.95 38.32
CA GLY A 237 39.65 -84.16 37.65
C GLY A 237 41.12 -84.38 37.91
N ILE A 238 41.96 -83.32 37.67
CA ILE A 238 43.41 -83.44 37.95
C ILE A 238 43.71 -83.62 39.44
N ALA A 239 43.03 -82.83 40.34
CA ALA A 239 43.22 -82.99 41.80
C ALA A 239 42.89 -84.40 42.30
N LYS A 240 41.81 -84.99 41.81
CA LYS A 240 41.44 -86.38 42.11
C LYS A 240 42.51 -87.37 41.63
N ALA A 241 43.03 -87.19 40.44
CA ALA A 241 44.06 -88.05 39.88
C ALA A 241 45.40 -87.97 40.66
N LEU A 242 45.70 -86.76 41.20
CA LEU A 242 46.88 -86.50 42.03
C LEU A 242 46.65 -86.77 43.52
N GLY A 243 45.45 -87.21 43.97
CA GLY A 243 45.10 -87.44 45.35
C GLY A 243 45.02 -86.23 46.26
N ILE A 244 44.93 -84.99 45.71
CA ILE A 244 44.91 -83.75 46.47
C ILE A 244 43.46 -83.44 46.92
N GLN A 245 43.14 -83.80 48.17
CA GLN A 245 41.80 -83.58 48.74
C GLN A 245 41.64 -82.19 49.34
N LYS A 246 42.68 -81.67 50.03
CA LYS A 246 42.69 -80.31 50.66
C LYS A 246 43.74 -79.38 50.04
N PRO A 247 43.63 -78.10 50.23
CA PRO A 247 44.60 -77.12 49.65
C PRO A 247 46.03 -77.46 50.05
N THR A 248 46.92 -77.54 49.09
CA THR A 248 48.36 -77.83 49.26
C THR A 248 49.19 -77.00 48.36
N THR A 249 50.51 -76.99 48.53
CA THR A 249 51.51 -76.34 47.68
C THR A 249 52.34 -77.32 46.90
N PRO A 250 52.90 -76.98 45.72
CA PRO A 250 53.78 -77.87 44.99
C PRO A 250 54.94 -78.34 45.83
N SER A 251 55.43 -77.53 46.77
CA SER A 251 56.50 -77.88 47.73
C SER A 251 56.09 -78.94 48.71
N ALA A 252 54.89 -78.89 49.25
CA ALA A 252 54.35 -79.82 50.23
C ALA A 252 54.12 -81.25 49.66
N LEU A 253 53.77 -81.38 48.38
CA LEU A 253 53.65 -82.63 47.65
C LEU A 253 54.97 -83.35 47.48
N GLY A 254 56.05 -82.57 47.29
CA GLY A 254 57.42 -83.10 47.16
C GLY A 254 57.99 -83.57 48.49
N ASP A 255 57.55 -83.00 49.62
CA ASP A 255 58.05 -83.34 50.98
C ASP A 255 57.41 -84.56 51.58
N SER A 256 56.24 -84.93 51.12
CA SER A 256 55.51 -86.18 51.57
C SER A 256 56.23 -87.47 51.10
N ALA A 257 57.31 -87.36 50.31
CA ALA A 257 58.12 -88.45 49.81
C ALA A 257 59.51 -88.54 50.40
N ARG A 258 59.88 -87.75 51.47
CA ARG A 258 61.21 -87.73 52.06
C ARG A 258 61.14 -88.12 53.58
N PRO A 259 62.19 -88.85 54.08
CA PRO A 259 62.34 -89.09 55.53
C PRO A 259 62.70 -87.78 56.32
N ALA A 260 62.22 -87.69 57.54
CA ALA A 260 62.16 -86.53 58.41
C ALA A 260 63.50 -86.07 59.03
N ASP A 261 64.53 -85.77 58.26
CA ASP A 261 65.76 -85.24 58.84
C ASP A 261 66.54 -84.37 57.86
N SER A 262 65.99 -83.12 57.55
CA SER A 262 66.79 -81.97 57.02
C SER A 262 66.04 -80.70 57.16
N SER A 263 66.39 -79.83 58.12
CA SER A 263 65.92 -78.45 58.19
C SER A 263 66.62 -77.58 57.08
N LEU A 264 65.99 -77.41 55.96
CA LEU A 264 66.34 -76.46 54.94
C LEU A 264 65.35 -75.31 54.95
N MET A 265 65.91 -74.13 55.25
CA MET A 265 65.16 -72.87 55.17
C MET A 265 64.81 -72.63 53.74
N ARG A 266 63.55 -72.83 53.35
CA ARG A 266 63.04 -72.59 51.98
C ARG A 266 62.51 -71.18 51.87
N THR A 267 63.16 -70.43 51.10
CA THR A 267 62.65 -69.14 50.64
C THR A 267 61.76 -69.43 49.39
N GLU A 268 60.45 -69.53 49.60
CA GLU A 268 59.54 -69.62 48.47
C GLU A 268 59.43 -68.27 47.74
N ILE A 269 60.05 -68.19 46.57
CA ILE A 269 59.80 -67.09 45.59
C ILE A 269 58.48 -67.40 44.95
N ASN A 270 57.38 -66.79 45.48
CA ASN A 270 55.98 -67.05 45.07
C ASN A 270 55.65 -66.16 43.92
N ASN A 271 56.18 -66.39 42.74
CA ASN A 271 55.86 -65.71 41.49
C ASN A 271 55.22 -66.62 40.39
N GLN A 272 54.80 -67.79 40.73
CA GLN A 272 54.10 -68.66 39.84
C GLN A 272 52.65 -68.77 40.29
N GLN A 273 51.67 -68.46 39.37
CA GLN A 273 50.27 -68.78 39.64
C GLN A 273 50.12 -70.27 39.95
N ILE A 274 49.82 -70.57 41.18
CA ILE A 274 49.58 -71.97 41.63
C ILE A 274 48.42 -72.49 40.78
N PRO A 275 48.58 -73.58 40.06
CA PRO A 275 47.49 -74.21 39.31
C PRO A 275 46.30 -74.54 40.19
N LEU A 276 45.07 -74.36 39.66
CA LEU A 276 43.83 -74.52 40.43
C LEU A 276 43.68 -75.82 41.11
N TYR A 277 44.22 -76.98 40.63
CA TYR A 277 44.14 -78.29 41.23
C TYR A 277 44.84 -78.39 42.57
N PHE A 278 45.74 -77.47 42.88
CA PHE A 278 46.36 -77.43 44.25
C PHE A 278 45.45 -76.91 45.34
N LEU A 279 44.29 -76.28 44.97
CA LEU A 279 43.24 -75.89 45.94
C LEU A 279 42.54 -77.11 46.54
N GLY A 280 42.75 -78.33 45.96
CA GLY A 280 42.14 -79.58 46.45
C GLY A 280 40.69 -79.77 46.01
N VAL A 281 40.26 -81.05 46.02
CA VAL A 281 38.95 -81.41 45.52
C VAL A 281 37.85 -80.74 46.32
N GLU A 282 37.94 -80.71 47.69
CA GLU A 282 36.90 -80.15 48.57
C GLU A 282 36.57 -78.70 48.28
N ALA A 283 37.61 -77.82 48.10
CA ALA A 283 37.42 -76.44 47.89
C ALA A 283 36.90 -76.22 46.47
N LEU A 284 37.42 -76.90 45.45
CA LEU A 284 36.99 -76.78 44.06
C LEU A 284 35.55 -77.25 43.87
N GLU A 285 35.15 -78.35 44.51
CA GLU A 285 33.73 -78.81 44.47
C GLU A 285 32.78 -77.80 45.11
N ALA A 286 33.20 -77.21 46.26
CA ALA A 286 32.43 -76.22 46.96
C ALA A 286 32.24 -74.90 46.06
N GLU A 287 33.33 -74.41 45.44
CA GLU A 287 33.27 -73.25 44.52
C GLU A 287 32.37 -73.57 43.31
N ARG A 288 32.52 -74.73 42.69
CA ARG A 288 31.68 -75.16 41.58
C ARG A 288 30.22 -75.31 41.98
N ALA A 289 29.92 -75.84 43.13
CA ALA A 289 28.55 -75.99 43.66
C ALA A 289 27.92 -74.64 43.93
N ALA A 290 28.66 -73.65 44.48
CA ALA A 290 28.24 -72.31 44.72
C ALA A 290 27.93 -71.57 43.38
N LEU A 291 28.77 -71.70 42.36
CA LEU A 291 28.53 -71.14 41.04
C LEU A 291 27.37 -71.81 40.33
N LYS A 292 27.19 -73.14 40.48
CA LYS A 292 26.05 -73.86 39.90
C LYS A 292 24.72 -73.41 40.47
N ASN A 293 24.68 -73.20 41.80
CA ASN A 293 23.47 -72.79 42.54
C ASN A 293 23.15 -71.33 42.47
N ARG A 294 24.07 -70.47 41.83
CA ARG A 294 23.90 -69.03 41.68
C ARG A 294 22.80 -68.78 40.69
N SER A 295 21.73 -68.10 41.11
CA SER A 295 20.60 -67.74 40.25
C SER A 295 20.83 -66.41 39.42
N ASN A 296 21.67 -65.47 39.92
CA ASN A 296 21.88 -64.20 39.33
C ASN A 296 23.34 -63.78 39.55
N ASP A 297 23.99 -63.23 38.45
CA ASP A 297 25.35 -62.72 38.44
C ASP A 297 25.43 -61.17 38.46
N ASP A 298 24.31 -60.47 38.44
CA ASP A 298 24.21 -59.00 38.27
C ASP A 298 25.06 -58.22 39.30
N PHE A 299 25.19 -58.74 40.52
CA PHE A 299 25.98 -58.11 41.60
C PHE A 299 27.49 -58.10 41.36
N THR A 300 27.96 -58.90 40.42
CA THR A 300 29.38 -58.98 40.08
C THR A 300 29.86 -57.90 39.10
N GLU A 301 28.91 -57.16 38.48
CA GLU A 301 29.15 -56.16 37.48
C GLU A 301 28.45 -54.86 37.82
N ASN A 302 29.19 -53.84 38.26
CA ASN A 302 28.64 -52.55 38.69
C ASN A 302 27.91 -51.81 37.56
N ARG A 303 28.26 -52.08 36.32
CA ARG A 303 27.62 -51.45 35.15
C ARG A 303 26.12 -51.82 35.07
N ILE A 304 25.73 -53.01 35.50
CA ILE A 304 24.33 -53.45 35.53
C ILE A 304 23.50 -52.55 36.45
N ALA A 305 24.01 -52.21 37.63
CA ALA A 305 23.33 -51.30 38.56
C ALA A 305 23.23 -49.87 37.98
N GLN A 306 24.25 -49.41 37.25
CA GLN A 306 24.22 -48.13 36.58
C GLN A 306 23.18 -48.12 35.48
N ILE A 307 23.10 -49.15 34.62
CA ILE A 307 22.06 -49.29 33.58
C ILE A 307 20.69 -49.30 34.19
N ALA A 308 20.46 -49.99 35.25
CA ALA A 308 19.17 -50.02 35.96
C ALA A 308 18.73 -48.62 36.42
N ARG A 309 19.67 -47.83 36.95
CA ARG A 309 19.44 -46.44 37.32
C ARG A 309 19.15 -45.54 36.08
N GLU A 310 19.91 -45.69 34.99
CA GLU A 310 19.69 -44.93 33.76
C GLU A 310 18.34 -45.26 33.15
N LEU A 311 17.93 -46.54 33.13
CA LEU A 311 16.61 -46.96 32.65
C LEU A 311 15.46 -46.40 33.50
N LEU A 312 15.65 -46.31 34.83
CA LEU A 312 14.70 -45.65 35.71
C LEU A 312 14.55 -44.15 35.40
N LEU A 313 15.63 -43.43 35.14
CA LEU A 313 15.60 -42.03 34.80
C LEU A 313 14.95 -41.77 33.42
N LEU A 314 15.01 -42.74 32.51
CA LEU A 314 14.36 -42.65 31.19
C LEU A 314 12.86 -43.04 31.22
N GLN A 315 12.26 -43.35 32.39
CA GLN A 315 10.83 -43.65 32.47
C GLN A 315 9.95 -42.44 32.25
N SER A 316 10.40 -41.24 32.64
CA SER A 316 9.70 -39.97 32.39
C SER A 316 10.70 -38.90 31.94
N ASN A 317 10.34 -38.22 30.88
CA ASN A 317 11.09 -37.06 30.38
C ASN A 317 10.41 -35.77 30.86
N ARG A 318 11.05 -35.08 31.82
CA ARG A 318 10.51 -33.83 32.39
C ARG A 318 10.30 -32.73 31.38
N GLU A 319 11.16 -32.62 30.35
CA GLU A 319 11.00 -31.65 29.29
C GLU A 319 9.72 -31.90 28.49
N VAL A 320 9.45 -33.18 28.16
CA VAL A 320 8.21 -33.59 27.49
C VAL A 320 6.98 -33.30 28.35
N GLU A 321 7.02 -33.59 29.65
CA GLU A 321 5.94 -33.28 30.57
C GLU A 321 5.65 -31.77 30.62
N VAL A 322 6.68 -30.93 30.74
CA VAL A 322 6.57 -29.48 30.78
C VAL A 322 6.00 -28.95 29.46
N LEU A 323 6.48 -29.43 28.31
CA LEU A 323 5.98 -29.03 27.01
C LEU A 323 4.50 -29.39 26.80
N LYS A 324 4.09 -30.59 27.27
CA LYS A 324 2.69 -31.06 27.17
C LYS A 324 1.72 -30.34 28.12
N LEU A 325 2.19 -29.95 29.30
CA LEU A 325 1.39 -29.27 30.32
C LEU A 325 1.46 -27.75 30.25
N ARG A 326 2.16 -27.20 29.26
CA ARG A 326 2.34 -25.75 29.10
C ARG A 326 0.98 -25.08 28.92
N GLN A 327 0.70 -24.11 29.82
CA GLN A 327 -0.44 -23.22 29.73
C GLN A 327 0.03 -21.89 29.13
N ASN A 328 -0.88 -21.09 28.56
CA ASN A 328 -0.59 -19.77 27.96
C ASN A 328 0.52 -19.82 26.90
N GLU A 329 0.36 -20.68 25.92
CA GLU A 329 1.32 -20.86 24.84
C GLU A 329 1.61 -19.58 24.05
N ASP A 330 0.67 -18.63 24.04
CA ASP A 330 0.80 -17.32 23.41
C ASP A 330 2.02 -16.51 23.91
N LEU A 331 2.51 -16.79 25.11
CA LEU A 331 3.72 -16.16 25.67
C LEU A 331 5.03 -16.67 25.05
N PHE A 332 4.96 -17.80 24.37
CA PHE A 332 6.12 -18.45 23.77
C PHE A 332 6.17 -18.26 22.24
N LEU A 333 5.21 -17.52 21.67
CA LEU A 333 5.22 -17.19 20.25
C LEU A 333 6.33 -16.16 19.97
N SER A 334 7.21 -16.47 19.07
CA SER A 334 8.27 -15.54 18.66
C SER A 334 7.76 -14.53 17.63
N GLY A 335 8.20 -13.27 17.75
CA GLY A 335 7.93 -12.23 16.75
C GLY A 335 6.50 -11.70 16.69
N VAL A 336 5.62 -12.04 17.66
CA VAL A 336 4.22 -11.58 17.65
C VAL A 336 4.00 -10.25 18.36
N GLU A 337 4.91 -9.81 19.22
CA GLU A 337 4.76 -8.58 20.00
C GLU A 337 4.60 -7.32 19.13
N PRO A 338 5.44 -7.11 18.07
CA PRO A 338 5.24 -5.97 17.19
C PRO A 338 3.90 -6.06 16.42
N LEU A 339 3.43 -7.27 16.08
CA LEU A 339 2.13 -7.47 15.42
C LEU A 339 0.98 -7.09 16.35
N ARG A 340 1.04 -7.48 17.62
CA ARG A 340 0.04 -7.10 18.63
C ARG A 340 0.03 -5.59 18.87
N ALA A 341 1.19 -4.97 18.98
CA ALA A 341 1.30 -3.51 19.11
C ALA A 341 0.68 -2.79 17.91
N GLU A 342 0.90 -3.29 16.70
CA GLU A 342 0.30 -2.74 15.48
C GLU A 342 -1.23 -2.92 15.46
N ILE A 343 -1.75 -4.06 15.89
CA ILE A 343 -3.21 -4.29 16.01
C ILE A 343 -3.85 -3.29 16.97
N VAL A 344 -3.24 -3.04 18.13
CA VAL A 344 -3.75 -2.05 19.09
C VAL A 344 -3.75 -0.66 18.48
N ARG A 345 -2.68 -0.27 17.78
CA ARG A 345 -2.59 1.01 17.09
C ARG A 345 -3.69 1.17 16.02
N LEU A 346 -3.91 0.13 15.21
CA LEU A 346 -4.95 0.13 14.18
C LEU A 346 -6.37 0.19 14.77
N GLY A 347 -6.59 -0.42 15.92
CA GLY A 347 -7.85 -0.30 16.66
C GLY A 347 -8.15 1.14 17.06
N GLY A 348 -7.13 1.91 17.44
CA GLY A 348 -7.26 3.35 17.69
C GLY A 348 -7.65 4.15 16.45
N VAL A 349 -7.09 3.80 15.29
CA VAL A 349 -7.42 4.44 14.00
C VAL A 349 -8.84 4.12 13.55
N SER A 350 -9.30 2.89 13.75
CA SER A 350 -10.66 2.46 13.41
C SER A 350 -11.75 3.23 14.16
N ASN A 351 -11.43 3.78 15.33
CA ASN A 351 -12.33 4.54 16.18
C ASN A 351 -12.27 6.06 15.95
N LEU A 352 -11.48 6.54 14.97
CA LEU A 352 -11.45 7.96 14.63
C LEU A 352 -12.81 8.41 14.08
N ASP A 353 -13.29 9.56 14.60
CA ASP A 353 -14.49 10.22 14.09
C ASP A 353 -14.14 11.04 12.84
N PHE A 354 -14.56 10.53 11.67
CA PHE A 354 -14.35 11.19 10.39
C PHE A 354 -15.40 12.25 10.07
N THR A 355 -16.51 12.32 10.81
CA THR A 355 -17.61 13.27 10.53
C THR A 355 -17.16 14.72 10.69
N ASN A 356 -16.21 14.97 11.60
CA ASN A 356 -15.66 16.29 11.90
C ASN A 356 -14.32 16.56 11.20
N LEU A 357 -13.82 15.65 10.34
CA LEU A 357 -12.55 15.83 9.67
C LEU A 357 -12.63 16.97 8.65
N LYS A 358 -11.84 18.01 8.85
CA LYS A 358 -11.74 19.14 7.93
C LYS A 358 -10.71 18.83 6.85
N LEU A 359 -11.19 18.42 5.68
CA LEU A 359 -10.36 18.08 4.52
C LEU A 359 -9.70 19.32 3.91
N VAL A 360 -10.44 20.42 3.84
CA VAL A 360 -9.99 21.68 3.24
C VAL A 360 -10.47 22.86 4.10
N SER A 361 -9.84 24.00 3.91
CA SER A 361 -10.30 25.29 4.45
C SER A 361 -10.96 26.11 3.35
N ILE A 362 -12.18 26.57 3.59
CA ILE A 362 -12.86 27.49 2.67
C ILE A 362 -12.31 28.90 2.95
N ASP A 363 -11.43 29.37 2.07
CA ASP A 363 -10.84 30.71 2.18
C ASP A 363 -11.85 31.81 1.85
N ARG A 364 -12.67 31.58 0.82
CA ARG A 364 -13.73 32.47 0.43
C ARG A 364 -14.98 31.71 0.03
N LYS A 365 -16.08 31.92 0.75
CA LYS A 365 -17.40 31.46 0.33
C LYS A 365 -17.96 32.35 -0.78
N ALA A 366 -18.82 31.77 -1.61
CA ALA A 366 -19.57 32.55 -2.59
C ALA A 366 -20.43 33.60 -1.89
N LEU A 367 -20.37 34.82 -2.38
CA LEU A 367 -21.16 35.96 -1.93
C LEU A 367 -21.93 36.54 -3.10
N GLU A 368 -23.02 37.26 -2.82
CA GLU A 368 -23.83 37.91 -3.85
C GLU A 368 -22.99 38.89 -4.68
N PRO A 369 -23.00 38.79 -6.00
CA PRO A 369 -22.26 39.68 -6.87
C PRO A 369 -22.92 41.04 -6.97
N VAL A 370 -22.13 42.10 -6.92
CA VAL A 370 -22.61 43.48 -6.98
C VAL A 370 -23.18 43.84 -8.35
N ALA A 371 -22.66 43.24 -9.44
CA ALA A 371 -23.06 43.54 -10.81
C ALA A 371 -23.02 42.30 -11.71
N PRO A 372 -23.82 42.26 -12.79
CA PRO A 372 -23.77 41.17 -13.76
C PRO A 372 -22.48 41.23 -14.58
N ILE A 373 -21.96 40.05 -14.95
CA ILE A 373 -20.75 39.94 -15.79
C ILE A 373 -21.09 40.07 -17.29
N LYS A 374 -22.35 39.76 -17.66
CA LYS A 374 -22.89 39.91 -19.03
C LYS A 374 -24.30 40.47 -18.96
N PRO A 375 -24.75 41.20 -20.06
CA PRO A 375 -23.93 41.70 -21.15
C PRO A 375 -23.03 42.85 -20.72
N LYS A 376 -21.87 42.99 -21.34
CA LYS A 376 -20.98 44.13 -21.14
C LYS A 376 -21.57 45.35 -21.90
N LYS A 377 -22.53 46.05 -21.27
CA LYS A 377 -23.34 47.12 -21.89
C LYS A 377 -22.48 48.16 -22.59
N ALA A 378 -21.42 48.67 -21.96
CA ALA A 378 -20.52 49.64 -22.51
C ALA A 378 -19.82 49.16 -23.82
N LEU A 379 -19.37 47.89 -23.83
CA LEU A 379 -18.70 47.32 -24.97
C LEU A 379 -19.64 47.09 -26.16
N ILE A 380 -20.87 46.60 -25.90
CA ILE A 380 -21.91 46.39 -26.92
C ILE A 380 -22.32 47.71 -27.53
N THR A 381 -22.51 48.76 -26.71
CA THR A 381 -22.88 50.12 -27.17
C THR A 381 -21.74 50.70 -28.00
N LEU A 382 -20.48 50.58 -27.55
CA LEU A 382 -19.31 51.06 -28.30
C LEU A 382 -19.20 50.35 -29.66
N LEU A 383 -19.36 49.03 -29.68
CA LEU A 383 -19.32 48.26 -30.93
C LEU A 383 -20.45 48.66 -31.89
N GLY A 384 -21.66 48.90 -31.36
CA GLY A 384 -22.78 49.40 -32.11
C GLY A 384 -22.51 50.78 -32.76
N LEU A 385 -21.90 51.71 -31.99
CA LEU A 385 -21.48 53.03 -32.51
C LEU A 385 -20.44 52.91 -33.62
N VAL A 386 -19.43 52.07 -33.45
CA VAL A 386 -18.38 51.87 -34.46
C VAL A 386 -18.94 51.23 -35.73
N LEU A 387 -19.74 50.19 -35.60
CA LEU A 387 -20.40 49.51 -36.74
C LEU A 387 -21.34 50.49 -37.47
N GLY A 388 -22.11 51.28 -36.70
CA GLY A 388 -23.00 52.28 -37.27
C GLY A 388 -22.25 53.39 -38.02
N ALA A 389 -21.08 53.82 -37.55
CA ALA A 389 -20.20 54.76 -38.22
C ALA A 389 -19.64 54.18 -39.55
N LEU A 390 -19.17 52.92 -39.52
CA LEU A 390 -18.72 52.25 -40.76
C LEU A 390 -19.85 52.10 -41.79
N PHE A 391 -21.06 51.73 -41.32
CA PHE A 391 -22.23 51.59 -42.14
C PHE A 391 -22.65 52.97 -42.75
N GLY A 392 -22.57 54.03 -41.96
CA GLY A 392 -22.79 55.41 -42.40
C GLY A 392 -21.83 55.88 -43.49
N ILE A 393 -20.55 55.52 -43.34
CA ILE A 393 -19.55 55.79 -44.37
C ILE A 393 -19.86 55.05 -45.66
N LEU A 394 -20.24 53.78 -45.60
CA LEU A 394 -20.66 53.00 -46.78
C LEU A 394 -21.86 53.61 -47.48
N ILE A 395 -22.90 54.06 -46.72
CA ILE A 395 -24.06 54.77 -47.29
C ILE A 395 -23.66 56.06 -48.01
N VAL A 396 -22.77 56.87 -47.43
CA VAL A 396 -22.26 58.11 -48.05
C VAL A 396 -21.51 57.83 -49.32
N ILE A 397 -20.63 56.81 -49.31
CA ILE A 397 -19.87 56.40 -50.52
C ILE A 397 -20.81 55.92 -51.62
N ALA A 398 -21.80 55.08 -51.28
CA ALA A 398 -22.80 54.59 -52.22
C ALA A 398 -23.63 55.74 -52.84
N LYS A 399 -24.08 56.67 -52.00
CA LYS A 399 -24.75 57.90 -52.48
C LYS A 399 -23.88 58.79 -53.39
N TYR A 400 -22.60 58.84 -53.08
CA TYR A 400 -21.64 59.54 -53.89
C TYR A 400 -21.52 58.90 -55.31
N PHE A 401 -21.38 57.61 -55.39
CA PHE A 401 -21.29 56.92 -56.68
C PHE A 401 -22.62 56.98 -57.47
N VAL A 402 -23.77 56.89 -56.82
CA VAL A 402 -25.07 57.05 -57.46
C VAL A 402 -25.26 58.50 -58.02
N ALA A 403 -24.86 59.53 -57.26
CA ALA A 403 -24.91 60.92 -57.72
C ALA A 403 -23.99 61.13 -58.92
N GLN A 404 -22.75 60.61 -58.90
CA GLN A 404 -21.85 60.68 -59.98
C GLN A 404 -22.31 60.05 -61.30
N ARG A 405 -23.06 58.93 -61.19
CA ARG A 405 -23.74 58.28 -62.32
C ARG A 405 -24.91 59.10 -62.85
N ARG A 406 -25.63 59.84 -62.03
CA ARG A 406 -26.75 60.69 -62.42
C ARG A 406 -26.24 61.94 -63.13
N ASP A 407 -25.14 62.62 -62.73
CA ASP A 407 -24.57 63.79 -63.34
C ASP A 407 -23.88 63.47 -64.67
N GLY A 408 -23.42 62.21 -64.90
CA GLY A 408 -22.88 61.73 -66.16
C GLY A 408 -23.98 61.48 -67.25
N LEU A 409 -25.26 61.43 -66.88
CA LEU A 409 -26.41 61.24 -67.81
C LEU A 409 -27.05 62.54 -68.28
N HIS A 410 -26.58 63.75 -67.88
CA HIS A 410 -27.07 65.09 -68.26
C HIS A 410 -26.03 65.95 -68.86
N GLN A 411 -25.17 65.48 -69.79
CA GLN A 411 -24.40 66.34 -70.69
C GLN A 411 -25.22 66.60 -71.97
N PRO A 412 -25.67 67.89 -72.31
CA PRO A 412 -26.30 68.19 -73.56
C PRO A 412 -25.25 68.19 -74.68
N LEU A 413 -25.59 67.54 -75.77
CA LEU A 413 -24.85 67.56 -77.06
C LEU A 413 -24.79 68.98 -77.56
N SER A 414 -23.63 69.69 -77.50
CA SER A 414 -23.36 70.95 -78.19
C SER A 414 -22.96 70.61 -79.63
N VAL A 415 -23.84 71.08 -80.61
CA VAL A 415 -23.61 71.13 -82.06
C VAL A 415 -22.49 72.10 -82.37
N GLN A 416 -21.37 71.65 -82.91
CA GLN A 416 -20.33 72.48 -83.45
C GLN A 416 -20.34 72.45 -84.98
N SER A 417 -20.66 73.64 -85.56
CA SER A 417 -20.64 74.02 -87.00
C SER A 417 -19.21 74.05 -87.54
N ARG A 418 -19.08 73.52 -88.74
CA ARG A 418 -17.97 73.34 -89.64
C ARG A 418 -17.40 74.69 -90.13
N ARG A 419 -16.05 74.85 -90.15
CA ARG A 419 -15.24 75.65 -91.09
C ARG A 419 -13.82 75.11 -91.13
N ASP A 420 -13.48 74.53 -92.28
CA ASP A 420 -12.12 74.39 -92.86
C ASP A 420 -11.69 75.74 -93.50
N PRO A 421 -10.44 75.99 -94.05
CA PRO A 421 -9.37 75.03 -94.31
C PRO A 421 -7.90 75.58 -94.11
N THR A 422 -6.98 74.81 -94.60
CA THR A 422 -5.68 75.04 -95.25
C THR A 422 -4.40 74.97 -94.38
N GLU A 423 -3.60 73.99 -94.85
CA GLU A 423 -2.14 74.08 -95.24
C GLU A 423 -1.13 74.46 -94.11
N THR A 424 -0.02 73.86 -93.94
CA THR A 424 1.00 73.20 -94.75
C THR A 424 2.09 72.60 -93.88
N THR A 425 2.62 71.52 -94.37
CA THR A 425 4.02 71.11 -94.46
C THR A 425 4.97 71.17 -93.25
N GLY A 426 5.64 70.03 -92.97
CA GLY A 426 7.03 69.98 -92.53
C GLY A 426 7.36 68.84 -91.56
N ALA A 427 7.65 67.77 -92.13
CA ALA A 427 8.88 66.96 -92.07
C ALA A 427 9.66 66.91 -90.75
N GLY A 428 10.01 65.76 -90.39
CA GLY A 428 11.26 65.43 -89.74
C GLY A 428 11.22 64.58 -88.49
N ASN A 429 11.19 63.37 -88.72
CA ASN A 429 12.33 62.42 -88.55
C ASN A 429 12.83 62.14 -87.11
N LEU A 430 12.72 60.91 -86.82
CA LEU A 430 13.77 59.96 -86.38
C LEU A 430 14.07 59.79 -84.89
N LEU A 431 13.87 58.58 -84.59
CA LEU A 431 14.79 57.63 -83.88
C LEU A 431 14.99 57.85 -82.38
N GLN A 432 14.63 56.91 -81.73
CA GLN A 432 15.42 55.72 -81.36
C GLN A 432 15.77 55.63 -79.85
N LYS A 433 15.49 54.54 -79.35
CA LYS A 433 16.26 53.66 -78.42
C LYS A 433 16.26 53.92 -76.93
N ASP A 434 15.80 52.96 -76.33
CA ASP A 434 16.41 51.85 -75.55
C ASP A 434 16.69 52.08 -74.08
N LEU A 435 16.21 51.11 -73.41
CA LEU A 435 16.85 50.36 -72.29
C LEU A 435 17.10 51.08 -70.93
N ARG A 436 16.42 50.77 -69.95
CA ARG A 436 16.66 49.67 -68.99
C ARG A 436 15.53 49.62 -67.96
#